data_c5116c86613eb42e9e5f85913ef111ef
#
_entry.id   c5116c86613eb42e9e5f85913ef111ef
#
_cell.length_a   1.000
_cell.length_b   1.000
_cell.length_c   1.000
_cell.angle_alpha   90.00
_cell.angle_beta   90.00
_cell.angle_gamma   90.00
#
_symmetry.space_group_name_H-M   'P 1'
#
loop_
_entity.id
_entity.type
_entity.pdbx_description
1 polymer ?
#
loop_
_entity_poly.entity_id
_entity_poly.type
_entity_poly.pdbx_seq_one_letter_code
_entity_poly.pdbx_strand_id
1 'polypeptide(L)'
;MGQYGHTFGTCSPVHVAKLIDDTGNEFIRIYDYERTRNFYWAIDCHLPSGAKNLRVHVRIINDRSEMTPMYWWTNIAVRETPKARVFGSTDEVIFVDQGFAGYGSGKLPYLPTVPDVDLSFPQNFPFANEYFFQNPKSISSPWESILYEDGQVFYERSTAELRYKKMFCWGNHVGGRGWQEFLSDASSADFSPYLELQAGLAPTQLHGYQMPGNSEISFTQFFGSFTKIENQQLLNVKWSAAQEKISDQIEKVVPKDLLESENLRFEKLATQTPLEILYQGNSWGALEQMRREKSGEKIPAGFIFESARNVQISEWIELLETGNFPDSEVNETPSSWMVQKEWISLLENSRQNWLSALHIGNYYFEIGEKEIAINSWNQSLEYKSSPWALRNLAIAQREAGNLSHALDFYEEAINKFAPELHDAFYEEYLQLLITAEKYEQLWEIYTEIILIRIPSERIDLAAAKAALQLGHYQFLEQIFTRTFAQIREGESTLVAIWFEYQATLAAQRSGVVVDDQIRKQVRQSARPPKNIDFRMIES
;
A
#
# COMPACT_ATOMS: atom_id res chain seq x y z
N MET A 1 9.06 6.54 -1.32
CA MET A 1 8.17 6.01 -2.37
C MET A 1 7.01 5.32 -1.69
N GLY A 2 5.77 5.64 -2.07
CA GLY A 2 4.63 4.84 -1.63
C GLY A 2 4.73 3.43 -2.23
N GLN A 3 4.28 2.44 -1.48
CA GLN A 3 4.15 1.08 -1.99
C GLN A 3 3.11 1.09 -3.12
N TYR A 4 3.37 0.37 -4.21
CA TYR A 4 2.41 0.25 -5.32
C TYR A 4 1.06 -0.26 -4.80
N GLY A 5 -0.04 0.38 -5.24
CA GLY A 5 -1.39 0.05 -4.81
C GLY A 5 -1.87 0.73 -3.53
N HIS A 6 -1.01 1.39 -2.79
CA HIS A 6 -1.40 2.20 -1.65
C HIS A 6 -1.45 3.68 -2.05
N THR A 7 -2.57 4.34 -1.72
CA THR A 7 -2.77 5.78 -1.95
C THR A 7 -2.89 6.52 -0.63
N PHE A 8 -2.96 7.84 -0.67
CA PHE A 8 -3.28 8.64 0.51
C PHE A 8 -4.67 8.32 1.09
N GLY A 9 -5.57 7.72 0.30
CA GLY A 9 -6.87 7.21 0.73
C GLY A 9 -6.82 5.89 1.49
N THR A 10 -5.69 5.18 1.48
CA THR A 10 -5.54 3.88 2.12
C THR A 10 -5.81 3.97 3.60
N CYS A 11 -6.28 3.99 4.41
CA CYS A 11 -6.60 4.17 5.83
C CYS A 11 -7.56 5.35 6.06
N SER A 12 -8.08 5.97 5.00
CA SER A 12 -9.10 7.00 5.12
C SER A 12 -10.48 6.36 5.25
N PRO A 13 -11.41 6.99 5.97
CA PRO A 13 -12.79 6.56 5.98
C PRO A 13 -13.39 6.59 4.57
N VAL A 14 -14.16 5.55 4.21
CA VAL A 14 -14.87 5.43 2.93
C VAL A 14 -16.38 5.57 3.13
N HIS A 15 -17.11 5.92 2.09
CA HIS A 15 -18.56 5.99 2.14
C HIS A 15 -19.17 4.57 2.05
N VAL A 16 -20.23 4.35 2.84
CA VAL A 16 -21.00 3.11 2.79
C VAL A 16 -22.47 3.44 2.64
N ALA A 17 -23.12 2.83 1.66
CA ALA A 17 -24.53 3.05 1.37
C ALA A 17 -25.28 1.73 1.22
N LYS A 18 -26.58 1.78 1.47
CA LYS A 18 -27.53 0.70 1.21
C LYS A 18 -28.24 0.93 -0.11
N LEU A 19 -28.38 -0.12 -0.90
CA LEU A 19 -29.13 -0.18 -2.13
C LEU A 19 -30.07 -1.39 -2.11
N ILE A 20 -31.02 -1.42 -3.03
CA ILE A 20 -31.93 -2.55 -3.24
C ILE A 20 -31.85 -2.97 -4.70
N ASP A 21 -31.71 -4.26 -4.93
CA ASP A 21 -31.69 -4.84 -6.27
C ASP A 21 -33.09 -4.94 -6.89
N ASP A 22 -33.16 -5.34 -8.15
CA ASP A 22 -34.38 -5.52 -8.93
C ASP A 22 -35.30 -6.65 -8.42
N THR A 23 -34.84 -7.45 -7.47
CA THR A 23 -35.59 -8.53 -6.81
C THR A 23 -35.98 -8.21 -5.37
N GLY A 24 -35.61 -7.01 -4.88
CA GLY A 24 -35.92 -6.54 -3.53
C GLY A 24 -34.89 -6.93 -2.46
N ASN A 25 -33.75 -7.52 -2.83
CA ASN A 25 -32.69 -7.80 -1.87
C ASN A 25 -31.85 -6.55 -1.62
N GLU A 26 -31.54 -6.29 -0.35
CA GLU A 26 -30.62 -5.23 0.04
C GLU A 26 -29.18 -5.64 -0.23
N PHE A 27 -28.34 -4.67 -0.60
CA PHE A 27 -26.90 -4.82 -0.73
C PHE A 27 -26.18 -3.53 -0.30
N ILE A 28 -24.87 -3.66 -0.09
CA ILE A 28 -24.02 -2.58 0.38
C ILE A 28 -23.13 -2.10 -0.75
N ARG A 29 -23.05 -0.76 -0.94
CA ARG A 29 -22.04 -0.10 -1.76
C ARG A 29 -21.02 0.58 -0.87
N ILE A 30 -19.75 0.25 -1.05
CA ILE A 30 -18.60 0.95 -0.51
C ILE A 30 -18.00 1.77 -1.63
N TYR A 31 -17.79 3.08 -1.43
CA TYR A 31 -17.33 3.93 -2.53
C TYR A 31 -16.58 5.15 -2.04
N ASP A 32 -15.78 5.73 -2.94
CA ASP A 32 -15.09 7.00 -2.69
C ASP A 32 -14.63 7.67 -3.99
N TYR A 33 -14.06 8.88 -3.84
CA TYR A 33 -13.32 9.61 -4.85
C TYR A 33 -11.83 9.64 -4.50
N GLU A 34 -11.00 9.00 -5.32
CA GLU A 34 -9.55 9.05 -5.18
C GLU A 34 -9.01 10.33 -5.85
N ARG A 35 -8.70 11.32 -5.03
CA ARG A 35 -8.39 12.69 -5.46
C ARG A 35 -7.02 12.87 -6.11
N THR A 36 -6.05 11.98 -5.86
CA THR A 36 -4.70 12.14 -6.38
C THR A 36 -4.58 11.69 -7.84
N ARG A 37 -5.43 10.74 -8.25
CA ARG A 37 -5.53 10.22 -9.61
C ARG A 37 -6.85 10.56 -10.29
N ASN A 38 -7.78 11.14 -9.57
CA ASN A 38 -9.10 11.58 -10.04
C ASN A 38 -10.01 10.44 -10.53
N PHE A 39 -10.11 9.38 -9.71
CA PHE A 39 -11.04 8.27 -9.96
C PHE A 39 -12.24 8.32 -9.05
N TYR A 40 -13.37 7.89 -9.58
CA TYR A 40 -14.46 7.39 -8.76
C TYR A 40 -14.41 5.87 -8.74
N TRP A 41 -14.61 5.27 -7.58
CA TRP A 41 -14.66 3.83 -7.46
C TRP A 41 -15.78 3.39 -6.52
N ALA A 42 -16.38 2.23 -6.83
CA ALA A 42 -17.41 1.61 -6.02
C ALA A 42 -17.23 0.10 -5.97
N ILE A 43 -17.57 -0.49 -4.83
CA ILE A 43 -17.59 -1.92 -4.57
C ILE A 43 -18.99 -2.26 -4.06
N ASP A 44 -19.78 -2.99 -4.85
CA ASP A 44 -21.10 -3.47 -4.47
C ASP A 44 -20.98 -4.90 -3.90
N CYS A 45 -21.29 -5.06 -2.62
CA CYS A 45 -21.27 -6.33 -1.90
C CYS A 45 -22.68 -6.88 -1.75
N HIS A 46 -22.97 -8.01 -2.39
CA HIS A 46 -24.30 -8.59 -2.46
C HIS A 46 -24.30 -10.06 -2.04
N LEU A 47 -25.06 -10.36 -1.00
CA LEU A 47 -25.28 -11.71 -0.51
C LEU A 47 -26.80 -11.97 -0.38
N PRO A 48 -27.48 -12.36 -1.47
CA PRO A 48 -28.92 -12.62 -1.45
C PRO A 48 -29.29 -13.71 -0.44
N SER A 49 -30.51 -13.66 0.06
CA SER A 49 -31.01 -14.70 0.97
C SER A 49 -30.87 -16.10 0.36
N GLY A 50 -30.25 -17.03 1.09
CA GLY A 50 -29.97 -18.40 0.65
C GLY A 50 -28.80 -18.55 -0.32
N ALA A 51 -28.12 -17.49 -0.73
CA ALA A 51 -26.90 -17.59 -1.54
C ALA A 51 -25.76 -18.22 -0.74
N LYS A 52 -24.93 -19.04 -1.41
CA LYS A 52 -23.75 -19.70 -0.84
C LYS A 52 -22.45 -18.98 -1.17
N ASN A 53 -22.54 -17.89 -1.91
CA ASN A 53 -21.40 -17.09 -2.34
C ASN A 53 -21.72 -15.60 -2.22
N LEU A 54 -20.72 -14.86 -1.78
CA LEU A 54 -20.71 -13.41 -1.82
C LEU A 54 -20.41 -12.98 -3.25
N ARG A 55 -21.17 -12.03 -3.77
CA ARG A 55 -20.96 -11.40 -5.07
C ARG A 55 -20.43 -10.01 -4.84
N VAL A 56 -19.32 -9.69 -5.46
CA VAL A 56 -18.67 -8.38 -5.35
C VAL A 56 -18.50 -7.82 -6.75
N HIS A 57 -19.16 -6.70 -7.00
CA HIS A 57 -18.99 -5.96 -8.25
C HIS A 57 -18.19 -4.70 -8.01
N VAL A 58 -17.17 -4.49 -8.82
CA VAL A 58 -16.31 -3.31 -8.75
C VAL A 58 -16.51 -2.47 -9.99
N ARG A 59 -16.56 -1.15 -9.78
CA ARG A 59 -16.65 -0.15 -10.82
C ARG A 59 -15.63 0.95 -10.56
N ILE A 60 -14.79 1.27 -11.56
CA ILE A 60 -13.77 2.31 -11.50
C ILE A 60 -13.98 3.22 -12.70
N ILE A 61 -14.03 4.54 -12.48
CA ILE A 61 -14.36 5.53 -13.50
C ILE A 61 -13.28 6.60 -13.58
N ASN A 62 -12.72 6.76 -14.76
CA ASN A 62 -11.97 7.95 -15.15
C ASN A 62 -12.86 8.80 -16.05
N ASP A 63 -13.51 9.79 -15.50
CA ASP A 63 -14.40 10.69 -16.25
C ASP A 63 -13.70 11.94 -16.79
N ARG A 64 -12.38 12.00 -16.66
CA ARG A 64 -11.53 13.04 -17.27
C ARG A 64 -11.13 12.66 -18.70
N SER A 65 -10.72 13.65 -19.48
CA SER A 65 -10.23 13.42 -20.85
C SER A 65 -8.85 12.76 -20.90
N GLU A 66 -8.05 12.93 -19.87
CA GLU A 66 -6.67 12.45 -19.78
C GLU A 66 -6.59 11.00 -19.34
N MET A 67 -5.62 10.29 -19.89
CA MET A 67 -5.24 8.98 -19.39
C MET A 67 -4.60 9.12 -18.00
N THR A 68 -4.91 8.23 -17.08
CA THR A 68 -4.39 8.27 -15.72
C THR A 68 -3.92 6.88 -15.25
N PRO A 69 -2.80 6.79 -14.52
CA PRO A 69 -2.35 5.53 -13.97
C PRO A 69 -3.33 5.05 -12.89
N MET A 70 -3.74 3.80 -13.00
CA MET A 70 -4.65 3.13 -12.08
C MET A 70 -4.03 1.80 -11.61
N TYR A 71 -4.43 1.36 -10.43
CA TYR A 71 -3.96 0.13 -9.82
C TYR A 71 -5.11 -0.52 -9.04
N TRP A 72 -5.31 -1.82 -9.25
CA TRP A 72 -6.31 -2.59 -8.52
C TRP A 72 -5.83 -4.01 -8.25
N TRP A 73 -5.90 -4.40 -6.98
CA TRP A 73 -5.77 -5.77 -6.50
C TRP A 73 -6.77 -5.99 -5.38
N THR A 74 -7.62 -7.02 -5.53
CA THR A 74 -8.41 -7.55 -4.42
C THR A 74 -7.51 -8.47 -3.61
N ASN A 75 -7.50 -8.34 -2.29
CA ASN A 75 -6.68 -9.15 -1.39
C ASN A 75 -7.55 -9.90 -0.38
N ILE A 76 -7.33 -11.19 -0.23
CA ILE A 76 -8.06 -12.06 0.66
C ILE A 76 -7.07 -12.87 1.50
N ALA A 77 -7.09 -12.69 2.83
CA ALA A 77 -6.35 -13.53 3.74
C ALA A 77 -7.11 -14.86 3.96
N VAL A 78 -6.43 -15.98 3.75
CA VAL A 78 -6.94 -17.33 3.98
C VAL A 78 -6.00 -18.08 4.91
N ARG A 79 -6.55 -19.00 5.74
CA ARG A 79 -5.73 -19.76 6.70
C ARG A 79 -4.67 -20.59 5.99
N GLU A 80 -3.47 -20.57 6.54
CA GLU A 80 -2.37 -21.44 6.13
C GLU A 80 -2.30 -22.65 7.07
N THR A 81 -2.93 -23.75 6.66
CA THR A 81 -2.87 -25.01 7.42
C THR A 81 -1.74 -25.93 6.91
N PRO A 82 -1.26 -26.91 7.69
CA PRO A 82 -0.08 -27.71 7.35
C PRO A 82 -0.12 -28.43 6.00
N LYS A 83 -1.33 -28.75 5.49
CA LYS A 83 -1.51 -29.45 4.21
C LYS A 83 -2.38 -28.66 3.23
N ALA A 84 -2.66 -27.41 3.52
CA ALA A 84 -3.40 -26.57 2.58
C ALA A 84 -2.68 -26.52 1.23
N ARG A 85 -3.45 -26.57 0.14
CA ARG A 85 -2.91 -26.61 -1.22
C ARG A 85 -3.62 -25.60 -2.12
N VAL A 86 -2.85 -24.76 -2.82
CA VAL A 86 -3.37 -23.69 -3.65
C VAL A 86 -3.45 -24.11 -5.12
N PHE A 87 -4.52 -23.66 -5.78
CA PHE A 87 -4.78 -23.88 -7.20
C PHE A 87 -5.21 -22.59 -7.88
N GLY A 88 -4.89 -22.47 -9.15
CA GLY A 88 -5.36 -21.39 -10.03
C GLY A 88 -5.90 -21.96 -11.34
N SER A 89 -6.56 -21.13 -12.14
CA SER A 89 -7.07 -21.51 -13.46
C SER A 89 -5.97 -21.75 -14.51
N THR A 90 -4.72 -21.43 -14.18
CA THR A 90 -3.52 -21.75 -14.97
C THR A 90 -2.39 -22.21 -14.07
N ASP A 91 -1.41 -22.92 -14.61
CA ASP A 91 -0.15 -23.26 -13.93
C ASP A 91 0.97 -22.26 -14.24
N GLU A 92 0.78 -21.39 -15.23
CA GLU A 92 1.79 -20.40 -15.63
C GLU A 92 1.82 -19.24 -14.63
N VAL A 93 3.01 -18.94 -14.09
CA VAL A 93 3.21 -17.90 -13.09
C VAL A 93 4.44 -17.04 -13.41
N ILE A 94 4.32 -15.77 -13.01
CA ILE A 94 5.48 -14.90 -12.76
C ILE A 94 5.74 -14.96 -11.24
N PHE A 95 7.01 -14.95 -10.85
CA PHE A 95 7.42 -15.00 -9.44
C PHE A 95 8.62 -14.08 -9.19
N VAL A 96 8.84 -13.66 -7.95
CA VAL A 96 10.05 -12.93 -7.59
C VAL A 96 11.23 -13.87 -7.58
N ASP A 97 12.20 -13.58 -8.46
CA ASP A 97 13.45 -14.33 -8.54
C ASP A 97 14.53 -13.64 -7.69
N GLN A 98 14.80 -14.22 -6.54
CA GLN A 98 15.77 -13.69 -5.58
C GLN A 98 17.21 -13.70 -6.09
N GLY A 99 17.51 -14.56 -7.06
CA GLY A 99 18.85 -14.63 -7.67
C GLY A 99 19.19 -13.47 -8.60
N PHE A 100 18.15 -12.83 -9.17
CA PHE A 100 18.30 -11.75 -10.16
C PHE A 100 17.75 -10.40 -9.71
N ALA A 101 17.25 -10.28 -8.49
CA ALA A 101 16.55 -9.09 -8.00
C ALA A 101 15.44 -8.59 -8.96
N GLY A 102 14.69 -9.53 -9.56
CA GLY A 102 13.66 -9.25 -10.55
C GLY A 102 12.59 -10.35 -10.61
N TYR A 103 11.88 -10.41 -11.72
CA TYR A 103 10.87 -11.43 -11.95
C TYR A 103 11.36 -12.55 -12.85
N GLY A 104 11.06 -13.79 -12.45
CA GLY A 104 11.14 -14.99 -13.27
C GLY A 104 9.77 -15.44 -13.75
N SER A 105 9.73 -16.39 -14.69
CA SER A 105 8.50 -17.07 -15.13
C SER A 105 8.68 -18.58 -15.08
N GLY A 106 7.59 -19.30 -14.82
CA GLY A 106 7.62 -20.76 -14.71
C GLY A 106 6.24 -21.36 -14.59
N LYS A 107 6.20 -22.64 -14.23
CA LYS A 107 4.96 -23.39 -14.04
C LYS A 107 4.90 -24.03 -12.67
N LEU A 108 3.84 -23.75 -11.94
CA LEU A 108 3.52 -24.47 -10.71
C LEU A 108 3.24 -25.96 -11.03
N PRO A 109 3.54 -26.86 -10.10
CA PRO A 109 3.98 -26.59 -8.73
C PRO A 109 5.51 -26.51 -8.55
N TYR A 110 6.32 -26.74 -9.58
CA TYR A 110 7.78 -26.78 -9.44
C TYR A 110 8.44 -25.60 -10.13
N LEU A 111 9.12 -24.78 -9.35
CA LEU A 111 9.78 -23.57 -9.82
C LEU A 111 11.29 -23.60 -9.51
N PRO A 112 12.13 -22.95 -10.32
CA PRO A 112 13.58 -22.96 -10.13
C PRO A 112 14.06 -22.29 -8.84
N THR A 113 13.23 -21.42 -8.23
CA THR A 113 13.56 -20.74 -6.96
C THR A 113 13.70 -21.70 -5.78
N VAL A 114 12.95 -22.83 -5.78
CA VAL A 114 13.05 -23.90 -4.78
C VAL A 114 12.97 -25.24 -5.53
N PRO A 115 14.10 -25.74 -6.06
CA PRO A 115 14.11 -26.94 -6.88
C PRO A 115 13.53 -28.17 -6.18
N ASP A 116 12.80 -28.99 -6.93
CA ASP A 116 12.23 -30.26 -6.49
C ASP A 116 11.18 -30.18 -5.35
N VAL A 117 10.68 -28.98 -5.05
CA VAL A 117 9.68 -28.74 -4.02
C VAL A 117 8.33 -28.37 -4.65
N ASP A 118 7.25 -29.00 -4.21
CA ASP A 118 5.88 -28.66 -4.61
C ASP A 118 5.43 -27.36 -3.91
N LEU A 119 5.52 -26.24 -4.64
CA LEU A 119 5.18 -24.89 -4.17
C LEU A 119 3.69 -24.57 -4.27
N SER A 120 2.84 -25.54 -4.58
CA SER A 120 1.40 -25.38 -4.37
C SER A 120 0.98 -25.54 -2.90
N PHE A 121 1.88 -26.04 -2.04
CA PHE A 121 1.69 -26.14 -0.60
C PHE A 121 2.42 -24.96 0.08
N PRO A 122 1.70 -24.02 0.71
CA PRO A 122 2.30 -22.86 1.39
C PRO A 122 3.35 -23.22 2.44
N GLN A 123 3.16 -24.34 3.13
CA GLN A 123 4.13 -24.85 4.14
C GLN A 123 5.51 -25.22 3.56
N ASN A 124 5.63 -25.32 2.24
CA ASN A 124 6.90 -25.65 1.58
C ASN A 124 7.75 -24.41 1.25
N PHE A 125 7.26 -23.21 1.53
CA PHE A 125 7.97 -21.96 1.24
C PHE A 125 9.04 -21.68 2.29
N PRO A 126 10.33 -21.69 1.94
CA PRO A 126 11.41 -21.41 2.90
C PRO A 126 11.59 -19.90 3.16
N PHE A 127 11.04 -19.03 2.31
CA PHE A 127 11.10 -17.57 2.39
C PHE A 127 9.81 -16.96 1.85
N ALA A 128 9.57 -15.66 2.09
CA ALA A 128 8.44 -14.96 1.51
C ALA A 128 8.54 -14.89 -0.01
N ASN A 129 7.47 -15.22 -0.70
CA ASN A 129 7.40 -15.08 -2.16
C ASN A 129 5.96 -14.90 -2.64
N GLU A 130 5.85 -14.42 -3.87
CA GLU A 130 4.61 -14.16 -4.57
C GLU A 130 4.61 -14.82 -5.96
N TYR A 131 3.46 -15.40 -6.31
CA TYR A 131 3.27 -16.11 -7.58
C TYR A 131 2.04 -15.54 -8.28
N PHE A 132 2.27 -14.85 -9.39
CA PHE A 132 1.24 -14.21 -10.20
C PHE A 132 0.79 -15.16 -11.31
N PHE A 133 -0.40 -15.73 -11.20
CA PHE A 133 -0.98 -16.59 -12.22
C PHE A 133 -1.30 -15.79 -13.50
N GLN A 134 -0.72 -16.20 -14.61
CA GLN A 134 -0.82 -15.53 -15.91
C GLN A 134 -1.93 -16.16 -16.77
N ASN A 135 -3.18 -15.92 -16.42
CA ASN A 135 -4.30 -16.47 -17.14
C ASN A 135 -4.36 -15.96 -18.59
N PRO A 136 -4.32 -16.84 -19.61
CA PRO A 136 -4.43 -16.44 -21.01
C PRO A 136 -5.83 -15.89 -21.34
N LYS A 137 -5.94 -15.12 -22.43
CA LYS A 137 -7.23 -14.53 -22.87
C LYS A 137 -8.32 -15.54 -23.18
N SER A 138 -7.97 -16.80 -23.44
CA SER A 138 -8.92 -17.89 -23.65
C SER A 138 -9.69 -18.30 -22.39
N ILE A 139 -9.16 -18.00 -21.18
CA ILE A 139 -9.86 -18.19 -19.92
C ILE A 139 -10.71 -16.96 -19.66
N SER A 140 -12.02 -17.08 -19.85
CA SER A 140 -12.99 -15.99 -19.70
C SER A 140 -13.53 -15.82 -18.28
N SER A 141 -13.30 -16.79 -17.41
CA SER A 141 -13.71 -16.72 -16.00
C SER A 141 -12.62 -17.32 -15.09
N PRO A 142 -11.53 -16.57 -14.92
CA PRO A 142 -10.38 -17.00 -14.12
C PRO A 142 -10.75 -17.15 -12.65
N TRP A 143 -10.09 -18.09 -11.99
CA TRP A 143 -10.31 -18.40 -10.58
C TRP A 143 -9.01 -18.75 -9.86
N GLU A 144 -9.05 -18.65 -8.54
CA GLU A 144 -8.06 -19.20 -7.62
C GLU A 144 -8.76 -19.85 -6.42
N SER A 145 -8.08 -20.77 -5.75
CA SER A 145 -8.66 -21.51 -4.64
C SER A 145 -7.61 -22.10 -3.71
N ILE A 146 -8.04 -22.44 -2.50
CA ILE A 146 -7.26 -23.21 -1.54
C ILE A 146 -8.10 -24.41 -1.06
N LEU A 147 -7.47 -25.59 -1.04
CA LEU A 147 -8.03 -26.83 -0.52
C LEU A 147 -7.40 -27.15 0.83
N TYR A 148 -8.24 -27.47 1.83
CA TYR A 148 -7.85 -27.84 3.18
C TYR A 148 -7.95 -29.36 3.42
N GLU A 149 -7.35 -29.81 4.54
CA GLU A 149 -7.25 -31.21 4.92
C GLU A 149 -8.61 -31.90 5.17
N ASP A 150 -9.62 -31.13 5.53
CA ASP A 150 -11.00 -31.60 5.75
C ASP A 150 -11.82 -31.72 4.45
N GLY A 151 -11.22 -31.37 3.30
CA GLY A 151 -11.89 -31.37 2.00
C GLY A 151 -12.66 -30.07 1.70
N GLN A 152 -12.55 -29.05 2.55
CA GLN A 152 -13.06 -27.72 2.27
C GLN A 152 -12.24 -27.06 1.18
N VAL A 153 -12.91 -26.43 0.23
CA VAL A 153 -12.32 -25.56 -0.80
C VAL A 153 -12.90 -24.17 -0.63
N PHE A 154 -12.04 -23.19 -0.40
CA PHE A 154 -12.37 -21.78 -0.60
C PHE A 154 -11.99 -21.39 -2.03
N TYR A 155 -12.78 -20.56 -2.67
CA TYR A 155 -12.53 -20.10 -4.04
C TYR A 155 -12.91 -18.63 -4.22
N GLU A 156 -12.20 -17.99 -5.14
CA GLU A 156 -12.56 -16.77 -5.82
C GLU A 156 -12.66 -17.06 -7.32
N ARG A 157 -13.72 -16.56 -7.98
CA ARG A 157 -13.91 -16.62 -9.43
C ARG A 157 -14.39 -15.28 -9.94
N SER A 158 -13.83 -14.79 -11.06
CA SER A 158 -14.14 -13.45 -11.59
C SER A 158 -14.44 -13.46 -13.09
N THR A 159 -15.00 -12.35 -13.58
CA THR A 159 -15.07 -12.04 -15.00
C THR A 159 -13.69 -11.84 -15.61
N ALA A 160 -13.62 -11.85 -16.96
CA ALA A 160 -12.36 -11.87 -17.70
C ALA A 160 -11.48 -10.64 -17.49
N GLU A 161 -12.04 -9.52 -17.11
CA GLU A 161 -11.34 -8.26 -16.84
C GLU A 161 -10.35 -8.43 -15.69
N LEU A 162 -10.77 -9.07 -14.60
CA LEU A 162 -9.91 -9.34 -13.43
C LEU A 162 -9.09 -10.63 -13.63
N ARG A 163 -8.29 -10.61 -14.66
CA ARG A 163 -7.60 -11.76 -15.24
C ARG A 163 -6.53 -12.36 -14.34
N TYR A 164 -5.73 -11.55 -13.70
CA TYR A 164 -4.56 -12.01 -12.98
C TYR A 164 -4.93 -12.42 -11.57
N LYS A 165 -4.35 -13.53 -11.11
CA LYS A 165 -4.51 -14.03 -9.75
C LYS A 165 -3.14 -14.11 -9.10
N LYS A 166 -3.09 -14.12 -7.77
CA LYS A 166 -1.82 -14.15 -7.06
C LYS A 166 -1.96 -14.96 -5.77
N MET A 167 -0.95 -15.76 -5.50
CA MET A 167 -0.71 -16.34 -4.19
C MET A 167 0.51 -15.64 -3.58
N PHE A 168 0.36 -15.05 -2.40
CA PHE A 168 1.46 -14.53 -1.59
C PHE A 168 1.61 -15.37 -0.33
N CYS A 169 2.82 -15.85 -0.08
CA CYS A 169 3.15 -16.63 1.11
C CYS A 169 4.26 -15.95 1.89
N TRP A 170 4.08 -15.79 3.20
CA TRP A 170 5.06 -15.18 4.11
C TRP A 170 6.31 -16.02 4.32
N GLY A 171 6.23 -17.34 4.05
CA GLY A 171 7.31 -18.29 4.26
C GLY A 171 7.41 -18.82 5.69
N ASN A 172 8.14 -19.92 5.84
CA ASN A 172 8.28 -20.66 7.09
C ASN A 172 9.53 -20.31 7.91
N HIS A 173 10.26 -19.28 7.51
CA HIS A 173 11.41 -18.75 8.25
C HIS A 173 10.98 -17.78 9.36
N VAL A 174 11.93 -17.42 10.24
CA VAL A 174 11.66 -16.58 11.42
C VAL A 174 10.99 -15.25 11.06
N GLY A 175 11.52 -14.56 10.03
CA GLY A 175 10.99 -13.27 9.58
C GLY A 175 9.56 -13.37 9.04
N GLY A 176 9.26 -14.40 8.23
CA GLY A 176 7.90 -14.61 7.70
C GLY A 176 6.88 -14.89 8.80
N ARG A 177 7.25 -15.69 9.78
CA ARG A 177 6.40 -15.95 10.97
C ARG A 177 6.29 -14.71 11.85
N GLY A 178 7.39 -13.94 12.00
CA GLY A 178 7.38 -12.66 12.71
C GLY A 178 6.39 -11.66 12.09
N TRP A 179 6.33 -11.58 10.76
CA TRP A 179 5.35 -10.74 10.05
C TRP A 179 3.90 -11.15 10.31
N GLN A 180 3.60 -12.44 10.25
CA GLN A 180 2.25 -12.93 10.51
C GLN A 180 1.80 -12.63 11.96
N GLU A 181 2.69 -12.80 12.93
CA GLU A 181 2.43 -12.44 14.33
C GLU A 181 2.27 -10.92 14.52
N PHE A 182 3.03 -10.12 13.80
CA PHE A 182 2.96 -8.64 13.86
C PHE A 182 1.67 -8.08 13.24
N LEU A 183 1.23 -8.64 12.10
CA LEU A 183 0.03 -8.19 11.39
C LEU A 183 -1.27 -8.78 11.94
N SER A 184 -1.19 -9.75 12.83
CA SER A 184 -2.33 -10.42 13.45
C SER A 184 -2.25 -10.29 14.96
N ASP A 185 -3.38 -10.44 15.65
CA ASP A 185 -3.37 -10.56 17.10
C ASP A 185 -2.87 -11.96 17.50
N ALA A 186 -1.54 -12.11 17.64
CA ALA A 186 -0.90 -13.36 18.02
C ALA A 186 -1.28 -13.84 19.46
N SER A 187 -1.87 -12.96 20.27
CA SER A 187 -2.40 -13.29 21.60
C SER A 187 -3.81 -13.89 21.55
N SER A 188 -4.50 -13.78 20.42
CA SER A 188 -5.82 -14.37 20.22
C SER A 188 -5.77 -15.89 20.20
N ALA A 189 -6.74 -16.53 20.85
CA ALA A 189 -6.92 -17.98 20.79
C ALA A 189 -7.21 -18.50 19.36
N ASP A 190 -7.67 -17.61 18.48
CA ASP A 190 -8.00 -17.90 17.09
C ASP A 190 -6.86 -17.55 16.13
N PHE A 191 -5.68 -17.17 16.63
CA PHE A 191 -4.51 -16.89 15.80
C PHE A 191 -4.17 -18.10 14.93
N SER A 192 -4.07 -17.89 13.63
CA SER A 192 -3.62 -18.89 12.66
C SER A 192 -2.75 -18.23 11.61
N PRO A 193 -1.65 -18.85 11.20
CA PRO A 193 -0.91 -18.40 10.03
C PRO A 193 -1.83 -18.24 8.83
N TYR A 194 -1.52 -17.29 7.97
CA TYR A 194 -2.31 -17.02 6.77
C TYR A 194 -1.41 -16.80 5.54
N LEU A 195 -2.00 -16.99 4.39
CA LEU A 195 -1.49 -16.58 3.10
C LEU A 195 -2.52 -15.68 2.42
N GLU A 196 -2.12 -15.03 1.35
CA GLU A 196 -3.01 -14.14 0.62
C GLU A 196 -3.29 -14.69 -0.77
N LEU A 197 -4.59 -14.77 -1.11
CA LEU A 197 -5.06 -14.92 -2.47
C LEU A 197 -5.49 -13.56 -2.98
N GLN A 198 -5.02 -13.17 -4.17
CA GLN A 198 -5.25 -11.84 -4.69
C GLN A 198 -5.67 -11.89 -6.17
N ALA A 199 -6.48 -10.92 -6.59
CA ALA A 199 -6.92 -10.79 -7.97
C ALA A 199 -6.67 -9.37 -8.50
N GLY A 200 -6.07 -9.24 -9.68
CA GLY A 200 -5.62 -7.95 -10.20
C GLY A 200 -5.89 -7.71 -11.68
N LEU A 201 -5.84 -6.44 -12.05
CA LEU A 201 -5.99 -5.97 -13.44
C LEU A 201 -4.68 -5.96 -14.23
N ALA A 202 -3.54 -6.14 -13.56
CA ALA A 202 -2.21 -6.10 -14.17
C ALA A 202 -1.44 -7.41 -13.93
N PRO A 203 -0.44 -7.76 -14.76
CA PRO A 203 0.31 -9.02 -14.68
C PRO A 203 1.04 -9.23 -13.35
N THR A 204 1.54 -8.17 -12.74
CA THR A 204 2.16 -8.17 -11.41
C THR A 204 1.90 -6.85 -10.70
N GLN A 205 2.27 -6.75 -9.44
CA GLN A 205 2.14 -5.50 -8.67
C GLN A 205 3.07 -4.37 -9.13
N LEU A 206 4.12 -4.66 -9.91
CA LEU A 206 4.98 -3.62 -10.52
C LEU A 206 4.43 -3.08 -11.85
N HIS A 207 3.42 -3.75 -12.44
CA HIS A 207 2.76 -3.29 -13.63
C HIS A 207 1.55 -2.43 -13.24
N GLY A 208 1.59 -1.15 -13.61
CA GLY A 208 0.41 -0.29 -13.53
C GLY A 208 -0.54 -0.54 -14.71
N TYR A 209 -1.78 -0.12 -14.55
CA TYR A 209 -2.75 -0.05 -15.63
C TYR A 209 -2.95 1.43 -16.01
N GLN A 210 -2.80 1.75 -17.30
CA GLN A 210 -3.06 3.09 -17.82
C GLN A 210 -4.53 3.18 -18.24
N MET A 211 -5.35 3.77 -17.39
CA MET A 211 -6.78 3.90 -17.65
C MET A 211 -7.04 5.04 -18.62
N PRO A 212 -7.66 4.78 -19.81
CA PRO A 212 -7.97 5.82 -20.78
C PRO A 212 -8.89 6.90 -20.19
N GLY A 213 -8.82 8.09 -20.75
CA GLY A 213 -9.78 9.15 -20.43
C GLY A 213 -11.20 8.80 -20.87
N ASN A 214 -12.20 9.31 -20.16
CA ASN A 214 -13.63 9.05 -20.39
C ASN A 214 -13.94 7.54 -20.48
N SER A 215 -13.38 6.76 -19.56
CA SER A 215 -13.55 5.31 -19.55
C SER A 215 -13.97 4.77 -18.18
N GLU A 216 -14.55 3.60 -18.24
CA GLU A 216 -14.98 2.85 -17.06
C GLU A 216 -14.46 1.41 -17.17
N ILE A 217 -14.04 0.84 -16.05
CA ILE A 217 -13.73 -0.59 -15.91
C ILE A 217 -14.64 -1.15 -14.84
N SER A 218 -15.30 -2.26 -15.13
CA SER A 218 -16.06 -3.00 -14.16
C SER A 218 -15.80 -4.50 -14.27
N PHE A 219 -15.94 -5.20 -13.17
CA PHE A 219 -15.82 -6.66 -13.08
C PHE A 219 -16.57 -7.19 -11.88
N THR A 220 -16.93 -8.47 -11.95
CA THR A 220 -17.62 -9.17 -10.85
C THR A 220 -16.80 -10.34 -10.36
N GLN A 221 -16.75 -10.51 -9.03
CA GLN A 221 -16.11 -11.61 -8.31
C GLN A 221 -17.13 -12.36 -7.48
N PHE A 222 -17.00 -13.68 -7.43
CA PHE A 222 -17.73 -14.56 -6.54
C PHE A 222 -16.78 -15.21 -5.55
N PHE A 223 -17.06 -15.04 -4.27
CA PHE A 223 -16.32 -15.67 -3.17
C PHE A 223 -17.21 -16.70 -2.49
N GLY A 224 -16.68 -17.89 -2.24
CA GLY A 224 -17.43 -18.90 -1.56
C GLY A 224 -16.58 -20.08 -1.11
N SER A 225 -17.24 -21.02 -0.43
CA SER A 225 -16.63 -22.28 -0.05
C SER A 225 -17.60 -23.43 -0.20
N PHE A 226 -17.04 -24.62 -0.41
CA PHE A 226 -17.77 -25.88 -0.35
C PHE A 226 -16.89 -26.96 0.26
N THR A 227 -17.52 -27.97 0.89
CA THR A 227 -16.78 -29.08 1.49
C THR A 227 -17.24 -30.40 0.86
N LYS A 228 -16.27 -31.21 0.46
CA LYS A 228 -16.47 -32.57 -0.01
C LYS A 228 -15.36 -33.45 0.54
N ILE A 229 -15.70 -34.49 1.28
CA ILE A 229 -14.73 -35.41 1.90
C ILE A 229 -13.79 -36.04 0.87
N GLU A 230 -14.30 -36.37 -0.31
CA GLU A 230 -13.50 -36.90 -1.41
C GLU A 230 -12.38 -35.97 -1.89
N ASN A 231 -12.49 -34.66 -1.63
CA ASN A 231 -11.45 -33.70 -1.99
C ASN A 231 -10.15 -33.89 -1.20
N GLN A 232 -10.18 -34.56 -0.05
CA GLN A 232 -8.98 -34.91 0.71
C GLN A 232 -7.97 -35.70 -0.15
N GLN A 233 -8.46 -36.51 -1.08
CA GLN A 233 -7.62 -37.29 -2.00
C GLN A 233 -6.84 -36.38 -2.97
N LEU A 234 -7.36 -35.18 -3.28
CA LEU A 234 -6.75 -34.23 -4.20
C LEU A 234 -5.46 -33.59 -3.64
N LEU A 235 -5.24 -33.69 -2.33
CA LEU A 235 -3.98 -33.28 -1.70
C LEU A 235 -2.79 -34.18 -2.10
N ASN A 236 -3.05 -35.44 -2.49
CA ASN A 236 -2.04 -36.46 -2.73
C ASN A 236 -1.88 -36.83 -4.21
N VAL A 237 -2.57 -36.15 -5.12
CA VAL A 237 -2.46 -36.39 -6.57
C VAL A 237 -1.66 -35.27 -7.25
N LYS A 238 -1.28 -35.49 -8.51
CA LYS A 238 -0.60 -34.44 -9.29
C LYS A 238 -1.42 -33.17 -9.31
N TRP A 239 -0.74 -32.03 -9.21
CA TRP A 239 -1.37 -30.70 -9.15
C TRP A 239 -2.38 -30.51 -10.30
N SER A 240 -2.00 -30.81 -11.54
CA SER A 240 -2.88 -30.64 -12.71
C SER A 240 -4.16 -31.48 -12.64
N ALA A 241 -4.09 -32.71 -12.13
CA ALA A 241 -5.25 -33.57 -11.97
C ALA A 241 -6.19 -33.08 -10.84
N ALA A 242 -5.63 -32.54 -9.76
CA ALA A 242 -6.40 -31.91 -8.70
C ALA A 242 -7.05 -30.61 -9.20
N GLN A 243 -6.29 -29.78 -9.91
CA GLN A 243 -6.74 -28.52 -10.50
C GLN A 243 -7.95 -28.72 -11.43
N GLU A 244 -7.92 -29.72 -12.31
CA GLU A 244 -9.03 -30.06 -13.19
C GLU A 244 -10.30 -30.39 -12.39
N LYS A 245 -10.18 -31.22 -11.33
CA LYS A 245 -11.30 -31.59 -10.46
C LYS A 245 -11.88 -30.39 -9.69
N ILE A 246 -11.03 -29.51 -9.18
CA ILE A 246 -11.43 -28.28 -8.49
C ILE A 246 -12.12 -27.33 -9.47
N SER A 247 -11.58 -27.17 -10.68
CA SER A 247 -12.18 -26.37 -11.75
C SER A 247 -13.62 -26.84 -12.08
N ASP A 248 -13.81 -28.15 -12.26
CA ASP A 248 -15.13 -28.73 -12.49
C ASP A 248 -16.11 -28.49 -11.34
N GLN A 249 -15.61 -28.46 -10.11
CA GLN A 249 -16.45 -28.21 -8.93
C GLN A 249 -16.82 -26.73 -8.81
N ILE A 250 -15.89 -25.83 -9.07
CA ILE A 250 -16.13 -24.37 -9.09
C ILE A 250 -17.12 -24.03 -10.21
N GLU A 251 -16.97 -24.63 -11.42
CA GLU A 251 -17.91 -24.44 -12.53
C GLU A 251 -19.34 -24.87 -12.17
N LYS A 252 -19.49 -25.91 -11.37
CA LYS A 252 -20.83 -26.36 -10.91
C LYS A 252 -21.45 -25.43 -9.86
N VAL A 253 -20.65 -24.77 -9.05
CA VAL A 253 -21.12 -23.87 -7.98
C VAL A 253 -21.35 -22.45 -8.50
N VAL A 254 -20.48 -21.99 -9.37
CA VAL A 254 -20.57 -20.69 -10.06
C VAL A 254 -20.36 -20.92 -11.55
N PRO A 255 -21.40 -21.35 -12.29
CA PRO A 255 -21.31 -21.49 -13.74
C PRO A 255 -20.91 -20.18 -14.41
N LYS A 256 -20.16 -20.26 -15.49
CA LYS A 256 -19.76 -19.10 -16.28
C LYS A 256 -20.94 -18.20 -16.65
N ASP A 257 -22.05 -18.80 -17.13
CA ASP A 257 -23.26 -18.07 -17.53
C ASP A 257 -23.90 -17.31 -16.36
N LEU A 258 -23.84 -17.86 -15.14
CA LEU A 258 -24.28 -17.17 -13.93
C LEU A 258 -23.39 -15.95 -13.64
N LEU A 259 -22.08 -16.12 -13.72
CA LEU A 259 -21.13 -15.02 -13.49
C LEU A 259 -21.34 -13.87 -14.50
N GLU A 260 -21.48 -14.20 -15.78
CA GLU A 260 -21.71 -13.21 -16.85
C GLU A 260 -23.08 -12.52 -16.70
N SER A 261 -24.15 -13.26 -16.37
CA SER A 261 -25.48 -12.68 -16.17
C SER A 261 -25.53 -11.75 -14.95
N GLU A 262 -24.88 -12.12 -13.85
CA GLU A 262 -24.77 -11.25 -12.68
C GLU A 262 -23.91 -10.02 -12.95
N ASN A 263 -22.83 -10.14 -13.73
CA ASN A 263 -22.03 -8.97 -14.13
C ASN A 263 -22.89 -7.95 -14.89
N LEU A 264 -23.63 -8.40 -15.90
CA LEU A 264 -24.55 -7.54 -16.67
C LEU A 264 -25.66 -6.94 -15.80
N ARG A 265 -26.09 -7.65 -14.78
CA ARG A 265 -27.07 -7.15 -13.81
C ARG A 265 -26.47 -6.06 -12.94
N PHE A 266 -25.27 -6.28 -12.40
CA PHE A 266 -24.58 -5.28 -11.57
C PHE A 266 -24.19 -4.02 -12.34
N GLU A 267 -23.81 -4.11 -13.60
CA GLU A 267 -23.56 -2.94 -14.45
C GLU A 267 -24.76 -1.97 -14.48
N LYS A 268 -26.00 -2.51 -14.46
CA LYS A 268 -27.22 -1.71 -14.39
C LYS A 268 -27.46 -1.14 -12.99
N LEU A 269 -27.20 -1.94 -11.95
CA LEU A 269 -27.37 -1.54 -10.54
C LEU A 269 -26.31 -0.50 -10.12
N ALA A 270 -25.12 -0.54 -10.72
CA ALA A 270 -23.98 0.31 -10.38
C ALA A 270 -24.26 1.82 -10.57
N THR A 271 -25.19 2.18 -11.44
CA THR A 271 -25.61 3.57 -11.68
C THR A 271 -26.79 4.04 -10.82
N GLN A 272 -27.36 3.15 -10.01
CA GLN A 272 -28.48 3.51 -9.14
C GLN A 272 -28.03 4.42 -8.00
N THR A 273 -28.86 5.40 -7.71
CA THR A 273 -28.70 6.25 -6.54
C THR A 273 -28.86 5.43 -5.27
N PRO A 274 -27.94 5.57 -4.28
CA PRO A 274 -28.11 4.96 -2.96
C PRO A 274 -29.45 5.28 -2.30
N LEU A 275 -30.03 4.30 -1.64
CA LEU A 275 -31.29 4.47 -0.91
C LEU A 275 -31.06 5.15 0.44
N GLU A 276 -29.96 4.79 1.10
CA GLU A 276 -29.62 5.26 2.44
C GLU A 276 -28.09 5.30 2.58
N ILE A 277 -27.57 6.39 3.12
CA ILE A 277 -26.14 6.49 3.49
C ILE A 277 -25.99 5.92 4.91
N LEU A 278 -25.29 4.82 5.02
CA LEU A 278 -25.02 4.13 6.29
C LEU A 278 -23.81 4.72 7.02
N TYR A 279 -22.81 5.17 6.26
CA TYR A 279 -21.61 5.78 6.79
C TYR A 279 -21.05 6.81 5.82
N GLN A 280 -20.72 7.99 6.36
CA GLN A 280 -20.04 9.04 5.60
C GLN A 280 -18.54 8.86 5.72
N GLY A 281 -17.86 8.79 4.58
CA GLY A 281 -16.42 8.68 4.48
C GLY A 281 -15.69 10.01 4.66
N ASN A 282 -14.58 10.17 3.94
CA ASN A 282 -13.88 11.44 3.87
C ASN A 282 -14.67 12.48 3.05
N SER A 283 -14.26 13.74 3.13
CA SER A 283 -15.03 14.84 2.51
C SER A 283 -14.53 15.24 1.10
N TRP A 284 -13.57 14.52 0.52
CA TRP A 284 -12.97 14.90 -0.75
C TRP A 284 -13.94 14.78 -1.93
N GLY A 285 -14.76 13.72 -1.93
CA GLY A 285 -15.80 13.55 -2.94
C GLY A 285 -16.84 14.65 -2.88
N ALA A 286 -17.25 15.08 -1.67
CA ALA A 286 -18.17 16.19 -1.48
C ALA A 286 -17.58 17.53 -1.97
N LEU A 287 -16.31 17.78 -1.70
CA LEU A 287 -15.61 18.97 -2.17
C LEU A 287 -15.53 19.01 -3.71
N GLU A 288 -15.20 17.88 -4.35
CA GLU A 288 -15.17 17.78 -5.81
C GLU A 288 -16.57 17.95 -6.42
N GLN A 289 -17.61 17.40 -5.80
CA GLN A 289 -18.99 17.62 -6.20
C GLN A 289 -19.36 19.11 -6.15
N MET A 290 -19.03 19.82 -5.05
CA MET A 290 -19.26 21.26 -4.92
C MET A 290 -18.53 22.07 -6.02
N ARG A 291 -17.28 21.73 -6.32
CA ARG A 291 -16.53 22.38 -7.41
C ARG A 291 -17.22 22.19 -8.75
N ARG A 292 -17.65 20.96 -9.06
CA ARG A 292 -18.33 20.61 -10.32
C ARG A 292 -19.70 21.29 -10.44
N GLU A 293 -20.47 21.31 -9.39
CA GLU A 293 -21.77 22.01 -9.38
C GLU A 293 -21.60 23.50 -9.72
N LYS A 294 -20.53 24.13 -9.20
CA LYS A 294 -20.22 25.55 -9.48
C LYS A 294 -19.81 25.77 -10.94
N SER A 295 -19.13 24.80 -11.59
CA SER A 295 -18.75 24.85 -13.01
C SER A 295 -19.84 24.30 -13.95
N GLY A 296 -20.96 23.80 -13.43
CA GLY A 296 -22.04 23.19 -14.23
C GLY A 296 -21.75 21.75 -14.66
N GLU A 297 -20.72 21.14 -14.08
CA GLU A 297 -20.36 19.74 -14.27
C GLU A 297 -21.12 18.82 -13.31
N LYS A 298 -21.18 17.52 -13.60
CA LYS A 298 -21.78 16.52 -12.72
C LYS A 298 -20.76 15.44 -12.35
N ILE A 299 -20.93 14.85 -11.19
CA ILE A 299 -20.24 13.62 -10.82
C ILE A 299 -20.88 12.41 -11.53
N PRO A 300 -20.18 11.30 -11.68
CA PRO A 300 -20.74 10.08 -12.26
C PRO A 300 -21.98 9.58 -11.52
N ALA A 301 -22.90 8.95 -12.26
CA ALA A 301 -24.12 8.38 -11.66
C ALA A 301 -23.78 7.23 -10.69
N GLY A 302 -24.58 7.10 -9.64
CA GLY A 302 -24.41 6.06 -8.61
C GLY A 302 -23.61 6.51 -7.38
N PHE A 303 -23.09 7.73 -7.38
CA PHE A 303 -22.39 8.34 -6.25
C PHE A 303 -23.23 9.46 -5.62
N ILE A 304 -23.15 9.58 -4.30
CA ILE A 304 -23.68 10.69 -3.52
C ILE A 304 -22.63 11.02 -2.46
N PHE A 305 -22.19 12.25 -2.42
CA PHE A 305 -21.31 12.75 -1.37
C PHE A 305 -22.05 13.84 -0.59
N GLU A 306 -22.42 13.51 0.64
CA GLU A 306 -23.04 14.52 1.49
C GLU A 306 -21.99 15.54 1.95
N SER A 307 -22.35 16.82 1.90
CA SER A 307 -21.47 17.92 2.28
C SER A 307 -21.24 17.93 3.79
N ALA A 308 -20.12 17.39 4.24
CA ALA A 308 -19.64 17.56 5.61
C ALA A 308 -18.47 18.56 5.61
N ARG A 309 -18.64 19.73 6.22
CA ARG A 309 -17.52 20.65 6.44
C ARG A 309 -16.63 20.09 7.54
N ASN A 310 -15.36 19.84 7.22
CA ASN A 310 -14.34 19.46 8.19
C ASN A 310 -13.06 20.28 7.99
N VAL A 311 -12.14 20.18 8.93
CA VAL A 311 -10.88 20.95 8.91
C VAL A 311 -10.08 20.71 7.64
N GLN A 312 -10.07 19.47 7.10
CA GLN A 312 -9.27 19.12 5.93
C GLN A 312 -9.68 19.83 4.64
N ILE A 313 -10.95 20.19 4.48
CA ILE A 313 -11.48 20.80 3.26
C ILE A 313 -11.96 22.24 3.44
N SER A 314 -11.96 22.77 4.67
CA SER A 314 -12.50 24.10 4.97
C SER A 314 -11.85 25.21 4.16
N GLU A 315 -10.54 25.18 3.98
CA GLU A 315 -9.78 26.17 3.21
C GLU A 315 -10.17 26.15 1.73
N TRP A 316 -10.39 24.96 1.17
CA TRP A 316 -10.82 24.79 -0.22
C TRP A 316 -12.29 25.18 -0.45
N ILE A 317 -13.16 24.98 0.55
CA ILE A 317 -14.54 25.49 0.52
C ILE A 317 -14.51 27.01 0.51
N GLU A 318 -13.69 27.65 1.36
CA GLU A 318 -13.55 29.11 1.39
C GLU A 318 -13.06 29.65 0.04
N LEU A 319 -12.08 29.00 -0.57
CA LEU A 319 -11.63 29.35 -1.94
C LEU A 319 -12.79 29.26 -2.95
N LEU A 320 -13.59 28.20 -2.91
CA LEU A 320 -14.76 28.07 -3.79
C LEU A 320 -15.79 29.16 -3.54
N GLU A 321 -16.12 29.47 -2.29
CA GLU A 321 -17.20 30.39 -1.91
C GLU A 321 -16.80 31.86 -2.14
N THR A 322 -15.58 32.23 -1.76
CA THR A 322 -15.13 33.63 -1.73
C THR A 322 -14.18 34.02 -2.85
N GLY A 323 -13.56 33.04 -3.51
CA GLY A 323 -12.47 33.26 -4.46
C GLY A 323 -11.12 33.59 -3.82
N ASN A 324 -10.99 33.46 -2.49
CA ASN A 324 -9.76 33.69 -1.76
C ASN A 324 -9.39 32.47 -0.92
N PHE A 325 -8.11 32.13 -0.91
CA PHE A 325 -7.58 31.10 -0.02
C PHE A 325 -7.22 31.72 1.33
N PRO A 326 -7.62 31.14 2.46
CA PRO A 326 -7.39 31.74 3.77
C PRO A 326 -5.90 31.81 4.10
N ASP A 327 -5.52 32.76 4.92
CA ASP A 327 -4.22 32.82 5.56
C ASP A 327 -4.26 32.00 6.87
N SER A 328 -3.20 31.27 7.16
CA SER A 328 -3.08 30.43 8.35
C SER A 328 -1.75 30.65 9.06
N GLU A 329 -1.62 30.10 10.27
CA GLU A 329 -0.38 30.14 11.01
C GLU A 329 0.64 29.15 10.42
N VAL A 330 1.90 29.58 10.29
CA VAL A 330 2.96 28.78 9.66
C VAL A 330 3.39 27.57 10.49
N ASN A 331 3.11 27.58 11.80
CA ASN A 331 3.46 26.48 12.70
C ASN A 331 2.48 25.31 12.58
N GLU A 332 1.30 25.55 12.01
CA GLU A 332 0.35 24.49 11.74
C GLU A 332 0.74 23.72 10.47
N THR A 333 0.66 22.40 10.53
CA THR A 333 0.83 21.58 9.32
C THR A 333 -0.32 21.85 8.36
N PRO A 334 -0.06 22.22 7.08
CA PRO A 334 -1.13 22.37 6.11
C PRO A 334 -2.02 21.12 6.09
N SER A 335 -3.32 21.32 6.31
CA SER A 335 -4.29 20.23 6.53
C SER A 335 -4.49 19.35 5.30
N SER A 336 -4.14 19.87 4.12
CA SER A 336 -4.39 19.24 2.85
C SER A 336 -3.57 19.85 1.71
N TRP A 337 -3.73 19.29 0.52
CA TRP A 337 -3.10 19.73 -0.72
C TRP A 337 -3.91 19.25 -1.92
N MET A 338 -3.76 19.90 -3.09
CA MET A 338 -4.41 19.52 -4.33
C MET A 338 -3.41 19.35 -5.46
N VAL A 339 -3.69 18.41 -6.36
CA VAL A 339 -2.89 18.13 -7.55
C VAL A 339 -3.72 18.23 -8.85
N GLN A 340 -4.94 18.74 -8.78
CA GLN A 340 -5.79 18.95 -9.94
C GLN A 340 -5.66 20.37 -10.46
N LYS A 341 -5.51 20.50 -11.77
CA LYS A 341 -5.36 21.79 -12.47
C LYS A 341 -6.51 22.76 -12.16
N GLU A 342 -7.72 22.26 -12.02
CA GLU A 342 -8.92 23.07 -11.75
C GLU A 342 -8.82 23.81 -10.41
N TRP A 343 -8.31 23.12 -9.37
CA TRP A 343 -8.08 23.73 -8.05
C TRP A 343 -6.93 24.73 -8.07
N ILE A 344 -5.86 24.43 -8.80
CA ILE A 344 -4.71 25.32 -8.90
C ILE A 344 -5.06 26.59 -9.67
N SER A 345 -5.88 26.47 -10.72
CA SER A 345 -6.38 27.65 -11.45
C SER A 345 -7.20 28.59 -10.56
N LEU A 346 -7.95 28.05 -9.59
CA LEU A 346 -8.65 28.88 -8.59
C LEU A 346 -7.67 29.58 -7.66
N LEU A 347 -6.62 28.87 -7.19
CA LEU A 347 -5.57 29.46 -6.35
C LEU A 347 -4.79 30.57 -7.07
N GLU A 348 -4.39 30.34 -8.32
CA GLU A 348 -3.64 31.33 -9.13
C GLU A 348 -4.43 32.62 -9.34
N ASN A 349 -5.76 32.53 -9.43
CA ASN A 349 -6.66 33.66 -9.57
C ASN A 349 -7.08 34.31 -8.22
N SER A 350 -6.69 33.73 -7.10
CA SER A 350 -7.00 34.26 -5.77
C SER A 350 -5.98 35.31 -5.30
N ARG A 351 -6.30 36.03 -4.23
CA ARG A 351 -5.31 36.83 -3.52
C ARG A 351 -4.24 35.92 -2.96
N GLN A 352 -2.98 36.18 -3.38
CA GLN A 352 -1.85 35.36 -2.97
C GLN A 352 -1.44 35.61 -1.52
N ASN A 353 -1.11 34.52 -0.82
CA ASN A 353 -0.48 34.48 0.49
C ASN A 353 0.55 33.34 0.54
N TRP A 354 1.19 33.13 1.67
CA TRP A 354 2.24 32.10 1.80
C TRP A 354 1.71 30.68 1.53
N LEU A 355 0.49 30.37 1.97
CA LEU A 355 -0.10 29.03 1.86
C LEU A 355 -0.59 28.76 0.43
N SER A 356 -1.24 29.73 -0.24
CA SER A 356 -1.61 29.60 -1.65
C SER A 356 -0.38 29.40 -2.54
N ALA A 357 0.70 30.17 -2.32
CA ALA A 357 1.95 30.01 -3.06
C ALA A 357 2.63 28.65 -2.77
N LEU A 358 2.56 28.16 -1.52
CA LEU A 358 3.03 26.80 -1.16
C LEU A 358 2.29 25.73 -1.97
N HIS A 359 0.95 25.79 -2.03
CA HIS A 359 0.14 24.81 -2.76
C HIS A 359 0.34 24.88 -4.27
N ILE A 360 0.49 26.07 -4.84
CA ILE A 360 0.83 26.24 -6.26
C ILE A 360 2.17 25.55 -6.56
N GLY A 361 3.19 25.77 -5.72
CA GLY A 361 4.47 25.08 -5.86
C GLY A 361 4.37 23.56 -5.76
N ASN A 362 3.55 23.03 -4.85
CA ASN A 362 3.32 21.59 -4.71
C ASN A 362 2.74 20.97 -5.97
N TYR A 363 1.78 21.64 -6.60
CA TYR A 363 1.19 21.19 -7.87
C TYR A 363 2.24 21.17 -9.00
N TYR A 364 2.96 22.27 -9.19
CA TYR A 364 3.96 22.36 -10.26
C TYR A 364 5.09 21.33 -10.08
N PHE A 365 5.45 21.02 -8.85
CA PHE A 365 6.41 19.97 -8.56
C PHE A 365 5.89 18.58 -8.94
N GLU A 366 4.63 18.27 -8.63
CA GLU A 366 3.98 17.00 -8.98
C GLU A 366 3.92 16.77 -10.50
N ILE A 367 3.66 17.81 -11.28
CA ILE A 367 3.63 17.70 -12.75
C ILE A 367 5.01 17.84 -13.41
N GLY A 368 6.10 17.97 -12.62
CA GLY A 368 7.48 18.02 -13.10
C GLY A 368 8.02 19.41 -13.49
N GLU A 369 7.21 20.45 -13.34
CA GLU A 369 7.60 21.85 -13.61
C GLU A 369 8.39 22.43 -12.43
N LYS A 370 9.59 21.86 -12.20
CA LYS A 370 10.40 22.11 -10.99
C LYS A 370 10.82 23.56 -10.81
N GLU A 371 11.13 24.29 -11.88
CA GLU A 371 11.51 25.71 -11.78
C GLU A 371 10.35 26.57 -11.28
N ILE A 372 9.13 26.32 -11.79
CA ILE A 372 7.93 27.06 -11.35
C ILE A 372 7.63 26.74 -9.89
N ALA A 373 7.78 25.46 -9.49
CA ALA A 373 7.60 25.02 -8.11
C ALA A 373 8.55 25.75 -7.15
N ILE A 374 9.85 25.77 -7.46
CA ILE A 374 10.87 26.44 -6.65
C ILE A 374 10.58 27.95 -6.53
N ASN A 375 10.19 28.59 -7.64
CA ASN A 375 9.82 30.01 -7.62
C ASN A 375 8.60 30.26 -6.73
N SER A 376 7.58 29.42 -6.81
CA SER A 376 6.38 29.52 -5.97
C SER A 376 6.69 29.35 -4.49
N TRP A 377 7.57 28.39 -4.12
CA TRP A 377 7.97 28.20 -2.73
C TRP A 377 8.86 29.35 -2.21
N ASN A 378 9.73 29.93 -3.04
CA ASN A 378 10.45 31.15 -2.69
C ASN A 378 9.48 32.33 -2.47
N GLN A 379 8.49 32.48 -3.33
CA GLN A 379 7.43 33.47 -3.15
C GLN A 379 6.62 33.23 -1.86
N SER A 380 6.35 31.97 -1.51
CA SER A 380 5.74 31.62 -0.23
C SER A 380 6.57 32.15 0.95
N LEU A 381 7.90 31.99 0.92
CA LEU A 381 8.81 32.51 1.95
C LEU A 381 8.86 34.04 1.99
N GLU A 382 8.68 34.71 0.85
CA GLU A 382 8.60 36.19 0.80
C GLU A 382 7.35 36.72 1.49
N TYR A 383 6.21 36.00 1.37
CA TYR A 383 5.00 36.36 2.11
C TYR A 383 5.14 36.10 3.61
N LYS A 384 5.60 34.90 3.99
CA LYS A 384 5.79 34.50 5.37
C LYS A 384 6.78 33.33 5.45
N SER A 385 7.83 33.44 6.27
CA SER A 385 8.76 32.33 6.48
C SER A 385 8.01 31.13 7.07
N SER A 386 8.13 29.95 6.47
CA SER A 386 7.45 28.74 6.91
C SER A 386 8.36 27.51 6.81
N PRO A 387 8.26 26.53 7.73
CA PRO A 387 9.04 25.30 7.65
C PRO A 387 8.66 24.46 6.44
N TRP A 388 7.43 24.58 5.95
CA TRP A 388 6.90 23.80 4.84
C TRP A 388 7.50 24.18 3.49
N ALA A 389 7.65 25.48 3.22
CA ALA A 389 8.31 25.95 2.02
C ALA A 389 9.83 25.63 2.05
N LEU A 390 10.49 25.79 3.21
CA LEU A 390 11.89 25.39 3.40
C LEU A 390 12.08 23.88 3.17
N ARG A 391 11.22 23.03 3.75
CA ARG A 391 11.22 21.59 3.50
C ARG A 391 11.08 21.25 2.01
N ASN A 392 10.15 21.88 1.31
CA ASN A 392 9.93 21.62 -0.10
C ASN A 392 11.12 22.03 -0.98
N LEU A 393 11.77 23.16 -0.67
CA LEU A 393 13.03 23.58 -1.29
C LEU A 393 14.16 22.58 -1.00
N ALA A 394 14.24 22.07 0.22
CA ALA A 394 15.21 21.02 0.58
C ALA A 394 14.99 19.74 -0.25
N ILE A 395 13.74 19.31 -0.44
CA ILE A 395 13.41 18.14 -1.28
C ILE A 395 13.83 18.39 -2.73
N ALA A 396 13.54 19.56 -3.29
CA ALA A 396 13.96 19.90 -4.65
C ALA A 396 15.49 19.87 -4.81
N GLN A 397 16.24 20.38 -3.84
CA GLN A 397 17.71 20.34 -3.85
C GLN A 397 18.24 18.90 -3.73
N ARG A 398 17.64 18.09 -2.85
CA ARG A 398 17.99 16.65 -2.74
C ARG A 398 17.79 15.92 -4.05
N GLU A 399 16.67 16.13 -4.73
CA GLU A 399 16.38 15.50 -6.04
C GLU A 399 17.33 15.98 -7.14
N ALA A 400 17.83 17.21 -7.03
CA ALA A 400 18.85 17.75 -7.92
C ALA A 400 20.28 17.26 -7.57
N GLY A 401 20.45 16.46 -6.50
CA GLY A 401 21.75 15.96 -6.02
C GLY A 401 22.52 16.95 -5.14
N ASN A 402 21.95 18.10 -4.80
CA ASN A 402 22.60 19.16 -4.01
C ASN A 402 22.38 18.94 -2.51
N LEU A 403 22.95 17.85 -1.94
CA LEU A 403 22.73 17.47 -0.54
C LEU A 403 23.07 18.57 0.47
N SER A 404 24.15 19.35 0.24
CA SER A 404 24.53 20.45 1.14
C SER A 404 23.44 21.51 1.25
N HIS A 405 22.94 21.99 0.11
CA HIS A 405 21.87 22.99 0.11
C HIS A 405 20.55 22.44 0.68
N ALA A 406 20.28 21.15 0.48
CA ALA A 406 19.12 20.52 1.10
C ALA A 406 19.22 20.51 2.63
N LEU A 407 20.41 20.23 3.17
CA LEU A 407 20.68 20.30 4.62
C LEU A 407 20.53 21.74 5.15
N ASP A 408 21.08 22.74 4.44
CA ASP A 408 20.98 24.15 4.84
C ASP A 408 19.51 24.59 5.05
N PHE A 409 18.60 24.17 4.15
CA PHE A 409 17.17 24.48 4.28
C PHE A 409 16.52 23.78 5.49
N TYR A 410 16.87 22.52 5.78
CA TYR A 410 16.36 21.83 6.98
C TYR A 410 16.89 22.47 8.26
N GLU A 411 18.18 22.83 8.30
CA GLU A 411 18.78 23.51 9.43
C GLU A 411 18.14 24.89 9.68
N GLU A 412 17.88 25.66 8.63
CA GLU A 412 17.16 26.93 8.73
C GLU A 412 15.76 26.73 9.33
N ALA A 413 15.03 25.69 8.88
CA ALA A 413 13.70 25.39 9.39
C ALA A 413 13.75 24.99 10.88
N ILE A 414 14.69 24.14 11.28
CA ILE A 414 14.84 23.72 12.68
C ILE A 414 15.21 24.91 13.55
N ASN A 415 16.18 25.72 13.15
CA ASN A 415 16.63 26.89 13.92
C ASN A 415 15.52 27.92 14.15
N LYS A 416 14.57 28.04 13.21
CA LYS A 416 13.47 29.01 13.31
C LYS A 416 12.22 28.49 13.97
N PHE A 417 11.92 27.19 13.85
CA PHE A 417 10.60 26.63 14.14
C PHE A 417 10.61 25.47 15.15
N ALA A 418 11.77 24.93 15.57
CA ALA A 418 11.79 24.01 16.70
C ALA A 418 11.37 24.75 18.00
N PRO A 419 10.66 24.09 18.94
CA PRO A 419 10.34 22.66 19.00
C PRO A 419 8.98 22.24 18.38
N GLU A 420 8.24 23.14 17.70
CA GLU A 420 6.88 22.87 17.21
C GLU A 420 6.85 21.93 16.00
N LEU A 421 7.99 21.64 15.37
CA LEU A 421 8.06 20.75 14.21
C LEU A 421 7.65 19.32 14.55
N HIS A 422 6.82 18.73 13.69
CA HIS A 422 6.35 17.35 13.82
C HIS A 422 7.49 16.33 13.60
N ASP A 423 7.39 15.14 14.22
CA ASP A 423 8.40 14.07 14.10
C ASP A 423 8.70 13.71 12.64
N ALA A 424 7.71 13.69 11.75
CA ALA A 424 7.93 13.41 10.33
C ALA A 424 8.93 14.36 9.66
N PHE A 425 9.01 15.62 10.10
CA PHE A 425 10.01 16.58 9.61
C PHE A 425 11.42 16.17 10.04
N TYR A 426 11.59 15.80 11.30
CA TYR A 426 12.86 15.30 11.81
C TYR A 426 13.26 13.97 11.16
N GLU A 427 12.32 13.05 10.93
CA GLU A 427 12.58 11.79 10.23
C GLU A 427 13.19 12.02 8.84
N GLU A 428 12.63 12.94 8.06
CA GLU A 428 13.15 13.32 6.74
C GLU A 428 14.56 13.93 6.82
N TYR A 429 14.77 14.83 7.77
CA TYR A 429 16.06 15.48 7.96
C TYR A 429 17.13 14.48 8.42
N LEU A 430 16.85 13.63 9.41
CA LEU A 430 17.77 12.61 9.87
C LEU A 430 18.11 11.60 8.76
N GLN A 431 17.14 11.26 7.90
CA GLN A 431 17.40 10.40 6.74
C GLN A 431 18.32 11.08 5.72
N LEU A 432 18.21 12.39 5.55
CA LEU A 432 19.14 13.17 4.71
C LEU A 432 20.55 13.20 5.29
N LEU A 433 20.69 13.37 6.61
CA LEU A 433 21.98 13.30 7.31
C LEU A 433 22.65 11.93 7.16
N ILE A 434 21.86 10.83 7.21
CA ILE A 434 22.36 9.47 6.91
C ILE A 434 22.89 9.41 5.48
N THR A 435 22.14 9.94 4.51
CA THR A 435 22.54 9.96 3.10
C THR A 435 23.81 10.77 2.87
N ALA A 436 24.01 11.81 3.66
CA ALA A 436 25.22 12.66 3.64
C ALA A 436 26.34 12.15 4.56
N GLU A 437 26.18 11.00 5.21
CA GLU A 437 27.12 10.40 6.16
C GLU A 437 27.50 11.33 7.34
N LYS A 438 26.62 12.25 7.72
CA LYS A 438 26.80 13.20 8.83
C LYS A 438 26.29 12.64 10.15
N TYR A 439 26.92 11.56 10.62
CA TYR A 439 26.44 10.80 11.79
C TYR A 439 26.59 11.53 13.11
N GLU A 440 27.65 12.32 13.29
CA GLU A 440 27.85 13.16 14.50
C GLU A 440 26.72 14.18 14.63
N GLN A 441 26.41 14.90 13.56
CA GLN A 441 25.34 15.90 13.54
C GLN A 441 23.98 15.24 13.78
N LEU A 442 23.73 14.07 13.20
CA LEU A 442 22.51 13.30 13.47
C LEU A 442 22.39 12.95 14.95
N TRP A 443 23.48 12.50 15.57
CA TRP A 443 23.48 12.11 16.98
C TRP A 443 23.25 13.31 17.90
N GLU A 444 23.83 14.47 17.61
CA GLU A 444 23.59 15.72 18.33
C GLU A 444 22.09 16.08 18.31
N ILE A 445 21.48 16.10 17.12
CA ILE A 445 20.04 16.40 16.96
C ILE A 445 19.16 15.37 17.68
N TYR A 446 19.50 14.08 17.58
CA TYR A 446 18.78 13.04 18.31
C TYR A 446 18.82 13.30 19.82
N THR A 447 19.98 13.64 20.38
CA THR A 447 20.11 13.93 21.81
C THR A 447 19.31 15.18 22.22
N GLU A 448 19.17 16.17 21.36
CA GLU A 448 18.28 17.31 21.61
C GLU A 448 16.80 16.92 21.59
N ILE A 449 16.38 16.09 20.61
CA ILE A 449 14.98 15.62 20.49
C ILE A 449 14.55 14.89 21.76
N ILE A 450 15.36 13.95 22.28
CA ILE A 450 14.99 13.15 23.45
C ILE A 450 14.89 13.98 24.74
N LEU A 451 15.46 15.18 24.79
CA LEU A 451 15.33 16.10 25.93
C LEU A 451 13.97 16.81 25.94
N ILE A 452 13.30 16.95 24.80
CA ILE A 452 12.06 17.73 24.67
C ILE A 452 10.83 16.87 24.41
N ARG A 453 11.00 15.65 23.91
CA ARG A 453 9.90 14.73 23.59
C ARG A 453 10.34 13.26 23.56
N ILE A 454 9.36 12.36 23.56
CA ILE A 454 9.60 10.95 23.22
C ILE A 454 9.64 10.87 21.68
N PRO A 455 10.77 10.46 21.10
CA PRO A 455 10.90 10.39 19.64
C PRO A 455 10.03 9.28 19.05
N SER A 456 9.66 9.42 17.78
CA SER A 456 9.07 8.31 17.03
C SER A 456 10.06 7.14 16.87
N GLU A 457 9.55 5.93 16.69
CA GLU A 457 10.41 4.76 16.41
C GLU A 457 11.28 4.93 15.17
N ARG A 458 10.85 5.75 14.21
CA ARG A 458 11.62 6.07 12.99
C ARG A 458 12.83 6.94 13.29
N ILE A 459 12.70 7.86 14.21
CA ILE A 459 13.80 8.68 14.72
C ILE A 459 14.81 7.79 15.47
N ASP A 460 14.34 6.85 16.30
CA ASP A 460 15.20 5.88 16.98
C ASP A 460 15.97 4.99 16.00
N LEU A 461 15.35 4.56 14.90
CA LEU A 461 16.02 3.80 13.84
C LEU A 461 17.12 4.60 13.13
N ALA A 462 16.88 5.89 12.89
CA ALA A 462 17.89 6.77 12.34
C ALA A 462 19.07 6.93 13.31
N ALA A 463 18.78 7.14 14.60
CA ALA A 463 19.79 7.20 15.64
C ALA A 463 20.59 5.89 15.78
N ALA A 464 19.95 4.71 15.61
CA ALA A 464 20.65 3.43 15.63
C ALA A 464 21.68 3.28 14.50
N LYS A 465 21.41 3.85 13.30
CA LYS A 465 22.41 3.90 12.23
C LYS A 465 23.62 4.77 12.60
N ALA A 466 23.38 5.93 13.18
CA ALA A 466 24.47 6.80 13.64
C ALA A 466 25.25 6.16 14.80
N ALA A 467 24.54 5.57 15.75
CA ALA A 467 25.14 4.88 16.90
C ALA A 467 26.11 3.77 16.48
N LEU A 468 25.78 3.02 15.43
CA LEU A 468 26.66 2.00 14.86
C LEU A 468 27.98 2.62 14.35
N GLN A 469 27.89 3.70 13.61
CA GLN A 469 29.06 4.38 13.01
C GLN A 469 29.92 5.06 14.08
N LEU A 470 29.30 5.61 15.11
CA LEU A 470 29.97 6.34 16.18
C LEU A 470 30.43 5.44 17.34
N GLY A 471 30.10 4.15 17.34
CA GLY A 471 30.47 3.21 18.40
C GLY A 471 29.64 3.35 19.69
N HIS A 472 28.43 3.90 19.62
CA HIS A 472 27.51 4.00 20.77
C HIS A 472 26.80 2.67 21.05
N TYR A 473 27.56 1.62 21.33
CA TYR A 473 27.09 0.23 21.42
C TYR A 473 26.09 0.00 22.54
N GLN A 474 26.21 0.70 23.67
CA GLN A 474 25.23 0.57 24.76
C GLN A 474 23.81 0.98 24.32
N PHE A 475 23.70 2.01 23.48
CA PHE A 475 22.42 2.40 22.88
C PHE A 475 21.88 1.31 21.95
N LEU A 476 22.74 0.72 21.10
CA LEU A 476 22.34 -0.38 20.20
C LEU A 476 21.83 -1.58 20.98
N GLU A 477 22.50 -1.99 22.07
CA GLU A 477 22.08 -3.09 22.91
C GLU A 477 20.68 -2.87 23.51
N GLN A 478 20.37 -1.63 23.90
CA GLN A 478 19.02 -1.27 24.37
C GLN A 478 17.98 -1.33 23.26
N ILE A 479 18.29 -0.80 22.07
CA ILE A 479 17.40 -0.80 20.91
C ILE A 479 17.05 -2.23 20.49
N PHE A 480 18.00 -3.15 20.46
CA PHE A 480 17.76 -4.54 20.06
C PHE A 480 16.84 -5.33 21.01
N THR A 481 16.60 -4.84 22.22
CA THR A 481 15.64 -5.47 23.17
C THR A 481 14.22 -4.92 23.02
N ARG A 482 14.01 -3.84 22.27
CA ARG A 482 12.70 -3.20 22.11
C ARG A 482 11.84 -3.93 21.08
N THR A 483 10.53 -3.86 21.29
CA THR A 483 9.53 -4.22 20.28
C THR A 483 9.08 -2.95 19.56
N PHE A 484 9.10 -2.97 18.25
CA PHE A 484 8.71 -1.84 17.40
C PHE A 484 7.29 -2.06 16.88
N ALA A 485 6.46 -1.02 16.95
CA ALA A 485 5.10 -1.02 16.43
C ALA A 485 5.00 -0.49 14.98
N GLN A 486 6.03 0.25 14.51
CA GLN A 486 6.05 0.89 13.20
C GLN A 486 7.09 0.27 12.27
N ILE A 487 6.89 -1.00 11.93
CA ILE A 487 7.76 -1.70 10.96
C ILE A 487 7.10 -1.64 9.59
N ARG A 488 7.87 -1.25 8.57
CA ARG A 488 7.40 -1.24 7.18
C ARG A 488 7.69 -2.57 6.52
N GLU A 489 6.77 -3.04 5.70
CA GLU A 489 6.97 -4.27 4.93
C GLU A 489 8.28 -4.22 4.11
N GLY A 490 9.05 -5.30 4.17
CA GLY A 490 10.36 -5.39 3.54
C GLY A 490 11.48 -4.64 4.27
N GLU A 491 11.21 -3.99 5.41
CA GLU A 491 12.23 -3.27 6.15
C GLU A 491 13.14 -4.22 6.94
N SER A 492 14.42 -4.19 6.60
CA SER A 492 15.48 -4.96 7.29
C SER A 492 16.50 -4.09 8.01
N THR A 493 16.21 -2.79 8.21
CA THR A 493 17.18 -1.83 8.75
C THR A 493 17.73 -2.28 10.09
N LEU A 494 16.87 -2.65 11.03
CA LEU A 494 17.30 -2.97 12.40
C LEU A 494 18.11 -4.26 12.45
N VAL A 495 17.69 -5.29 11.71
CA VAL A 495 18.42 -6.54 11.64
C VAL A 495 19.76 -6.37 10.88
N ALA A 496 19.82 -5.49 9.89
CA ALA A 496 21.08 -5.15 9.21
C ALA A 496 22.07 -4.47 10.17
N ILE A 497 21.60 -3.50 10.96
CA ILE A 497 22.42 -2.86 12.01
C ILE A 497 22.91 -3.89 13.03
N TRP A 498 22.06 -4.83 13.42
CA TRP A 498 22.43 -5.88 14.34
C TRP A 498 23.54 -6.78 13.79
N PHE A 499 23.49 -7.20 12.52
CA PHE A 499 24.53 -8.00 11.89
C PHE A 499 25.86 -7.24 11.77
N GLU A 500 25.85 -5.97 11.40
CA GLU A 500 27.06 -5.13 11.37
C GLU A 500 27.64 -4.92 12.77
N TYR A 501 26.81 -4.73 13.77
CA TYR A 501 27.23 -4.68 15.17
C TYR A 501 27.91 -5.98 15.60
N GLN A 502 27.34 -7.16 15.29
CA GLN A 502 27.95 -8.45 15.60
C GLN A 502 29.26 -8.67 14.84
N ALA A 503 29.35 -8.22 13.56
CA ALA A 503 30.56 -8.26 12.79
C ALA A 503 31.66 -7.38 13.40
N THR A 504 31.31 -6.20 13.89
CA THR A 504 32.23 -5.30 14.59
C THR A 504 32.76 -5.94 15.86
N LEU A 505 31.90 -6.55 16.68
CA LEU A 505 32.33 -7.28 17.89
C LEU A 505 33.24 -8.47 17.57
N ALA A 506 32.95 -9.22 16.50
CA ALA A 506 33.78 -10.35 16.08
C ALA A 506 35.18 -9.88 15.61
N ALA A 507 35.23 -8.80 14.84
CA ALA A 507 36.47 -8.20 14.38
C ALA A 507 37.33 -7.69 15.55
N GLN A 508 36.71 -6.99 16.52
CA GLN A 508 37.40 -6.50 17.73
C GLN A 508 38.00 -7.65 18.55
N ARG A 509 37.27 -8.76 18.75
CA ARG A 509 37.77 -9.93 19.46
C ARG A 509 38.96 -10.58 18.77
N SER A 510 39.04 -10.49 17.45
CA SER A 510 40.11 -11.05 16.63
C SER A 510 41.24 -10.05 16.36
N GLY A 511 41.11 -8.81 16.78
CA GLY A 511 42.11 -7.74 16.56
C GLY A 511 42.27 -7.35 15.08
N VAL A 512 41.20 -7.46 14.29
CA VAL A 512 41.18 -7.15 12.85
C VAL A 512 40.11 -6.11 12.50
N VAL A 513 40.13 -5.62 11.28
CA VAL A 513 39.09 -4.73 10.75
C VAL A 513 37.94 -5.57 10.18
N VAL A 514 36.71 -5.08 10.25
CA VAL A 514 35.54 -5.75 9.66
C VAL A 514 35.71 -5.85 8.14
N ASP A 515 35.65 -7.07 7.62
CA ASP A 515 35.68 -7.38 6.20
C ASP A 515 34.50 -8.25 5.78
N ASP A 516 34.37 -8.53 4.49
CA ASP A 516 33.26 -9.32 3.94
C ASP A 516 33.29 -10.78 4.43
N GLN A 517 34.46 -11.31 4.77
CA GLN A 517 34.58 -12.66 5.31
C GLN A 517 33.97 -12.75 6.72
N ILE A 518 34.26 -11.77 7.57
CA ILE A 518 33.67 -11.66 8.91
C ILE A 518 32.15 -11.46 8.82
N ARG A 519 31.69 -10.56 7.95
CA ARG A 519 30.24 -10.35 7.71
C ARG A 519 29.56 -11.64 7.29
N LYS A 520 30.14 -12.37 6.33
CA LYS A 520 29.62 -13.66 5.88
C LYS A 520 29.58 -14.70 6.99
N GLN A 521 30.65 -14.81 7.77
CA GLN A 521 30.71 -15.75 8.91
C GLN A 521 29.66 -15.42 9.96
N VAL A 522 29.48 -14.15 10.31
CA VAL A 522 28.50 -13.70 11.27
C VAL A 522 27.08 -14.00 10.76
N ARG A 523 26.75 -13.70 9.50
CA ARG A 523 25.44 -14.02 8.92
C ARG A 523 25.12 -15.52 8.95
N GLN A 524 26.12 -16.39 8.78
CA GLN A 524 25.95 -17.84 8.83
C GLN A 524 25.78 -18.39 10.26
N SER A 525 26.44 -17.80 11.24
CA SER A 525 26.54 -18.35 12.60
C SER A 525 25.64 -17.65 13.63
N ALA A 526 25.39 -16.35 13.48
CA ALA A 526 24.61 -15.57 14.42
C ALA A 526 23.12 -15.58 14.08
N ARG A 527 22.29 -15.47 15.08
CA ARG A 527 20.83 -15.38 14.94
C ARG A 527 20.33 -14.08 15.60
N PRO A 528 19.68 -13.19 14.85
CA PRO A 528 19.13 -11.98 15.44
C PRO A 528 18.00 -12.30 16.43
N PRO A 529 17.75 -11.42 17.41
CA PRO A 529 16.58 -11.52 18.25
C PRO A 529 15.28 -11.54 17.44
N LYS A 530 14.31 -12.37 17.84
CA LYS A 530 13.04 -12.56 17.12
C LYS A 530 12.26 -11.24 16.96
N ASN A 531 12.30 -10.37 17.95
CA ASN A 531 11.59 -9.08 17.99
C ASN A 531 12.09 -8.05 16.95
N ILE A 532 13.24 -8.30 16.31
CA ILE A 532 13.80 -7.41 15.28
C ILE A 532 14.00 -8.10 13.92
N ASP A 533 13.74 -9.40 13.82
CA ASP A 533 13.94 -10.17 12.59
C ASP A 533 12.67 -10.21 11.73
N PHE A 534 12.53 -9.21 10.87
CA PHE A 534 11.46 -9.07 9.90
C PHE A 534 11.94 -9.26 8.46
N ARG A 535 13.04 -9.99 8.27
CA ARG A 535 13.56 -10.26 6.92
C ARG A 535 12.58 -11.12 6.13
N MET A 536 12.29 -10.73 4.92
CA MET A 536 11.48 -11.51 3.98
C MET A 536 12.23 -12.74 3.44
N ILE A 537 13.56 -12.73 3.54
CA ILE A 537 14.46 -13.79 3.10
C ILE A 537 15.59 -13.93 4.12
N GLU A 538 15.91 -15.15 4.51
CA GLU A 538 17.14 -15.43 5.25
C GLU A 538 18.32 -15.46 4.25
N SER A 539 19.10 -14.39 4.21
CA SER A 539 20.33 -14.30 3.42
C SER A 539 21.54 -14.73 4.23
#